data_ffb5d9f4d95f21675b8bc8b82469fa82
#
_entry.id   ffb5d9f4d95f21675b8bc8b82469fa82
#
_cell.length_a   1.000
_cell.length_b   1.000
_cell.length_c   1.000
_cell.angle_alpha   90.00
_cell.angle_beta   90.00
_cell.angle_gamma   90.00
#
_symmetry.space_group_name_H-M   'P 1'
#
loop_
_entity.id
_entity.type
_entity.pdbx_description
1 polymer ?
#
loop_
_entity_poly.entity_id
_entity_poly.type
_entity_poly.pdbx_seq_one_letter_code
_entity_poly.pdbx_strand_id
1 'polypeptide(L)'
;MWRNSMLKVEPKQGILDIALYEAGAAPKAEEQNVIKLSSNENPYGPSRKSIDAITRHAAEVHLYPSTNHLDLRQAIATRFGLNDKNIICGVGSDEIISFLCYAFAGPGDEVIHTEHGFAMYKISALAAGAKPVKVEEKNRYTDVDAILKACTKRTRLIFIANPNNPTSTMIDAYEVQRLADGIPETCILVLDGAYAEYVPNFDGGASLIHERDNVFMTRTFSKMYGLGGLRIGWGYGSKHVIDILNRIRGPFNLSTLALAAANSALTDVDYVDKCRNENI
;
A
#
# COMPACT_ATOMS: atom_id res chain seq x y z
N MET A 1 -36.11 -30.62 9.09
CA MET A 1 -35.56 -29.97 10.28
C MET A 1 -34.04 -29.98 10.19
N TRP A 2 -33.44 -28.90 9.74
CA TRP A 2 -31.99 -28.73 9.73
C TRP A 2 -31.59 -28.37 11.16
N ARG A 3 -30.78 -29.22 11.80
CA ARG A 3 -30.19 -28.90 13.11
C ARG A 3 -29.31 -27.67 12.94
N ASN A 4 -29.64 -26.57 13.62
CA ASN A 4 -28.70 -25.50 13.92
C ASN A 4 -27.60 -26.10 14.83
N SER A 5 -26.60 -26.74 14.23
CA SER A 5 -25.37 -27.03 14.95
C SER A 5 -24.65 -25.71 15.12
N MET A 6 -24.61 -25.20 16.37
CA MET A 6 -23.67 -24.12 16.68
C MET A 6 -22.31 -24.55 16.15
N LEU A 7 -21.76 -23.78 15.20
CA LEU A 7 -20.42 -24.02 14.68
C LEU A 7 -19.46 -23.92 15.87
N LYS A 8 -18.73 -25.00 16.14
CA LYS A 8 -17.74 -25.04 17.23
C LYS A 8 -16.43 -24.32 16.88
N VAL A 9 -16.30 -23.87 15.63
CA VAL A 9 -15.13 -23.17 15.13
C VAL A 9 -15.46 -21.68 15.05
N GLU A 10 -14.79 -20.89 15.87
CA GLU A 10 -14.94 -19.44 15.89
C GLU A 10 -13.68 -18.77 15.38
N PRO A 11 -13.78 -17.67 14.59
CA PRO A 11 -12.63 -16.90 14.14
C PRO A 11 -12.03 -16.10 15.30
N LYS A 12 -10.84 -15.53 15.06
CA LYS A 12 -10.25 -14.54 15.97
C LYS A 12 -11.18 -13.34 16.13
N GLN A 13 -11.05 -12.66 17.28
CA GLN A 13 -11.74 -11.40 17.54
C GLN A 13 -11.47 -10.39 16.40
N GLY A 14 -12.52 -9.66 16.00
CA GLY A 14 -12.47 -8.64 14.95
C GLY A 14 -12.76 -9.16 13.54
N ILE A 15 -12.62 -10.47 13.26
CA ILE A 15 -12.84 -11.02 11.91
C ILE A 15 -14.31 -10.85 11.48
N LEU A 16 -15.27 -11.10 12.38
CA LEU A 16 -16.69 -10.97 12.07
C LEU A 16 -17.16 -9.49 11.98
N ASP A 17 -16.35 -8.56 12.44
CA ASP A 17 -16.59 -7.12 12.31
C ASP A 17 -16.14 -6.56 10.94
N ILE A 18 -15.46 -7.39 10.12
CA ILE A 18 -15.05 -7.04 8.78
C ILE A 18 -16.21 -7.26 7.81
N ALA A 19 -16.75 -6.17 7.24
CA ALA A 19 -17.67 -6.29 6.11
C ALA A 19 -16.93 -6.85 4.89
N LEU A 20 -17.61 -7.69 4.10
CA LEU A 20 -17.05 -8.15 2.84
C LEU A 20 -16.74 -6.95 1.95
N TYR A 21 -15.55 -6.95 1.36
CA TYR A 21 -15.14 -5.86 0.46
C TYR A 21 -15.96 -5.94 -0.84
N GLU A 22 -16.73 -4.89 -1.10
CA GLU A 22 -17.44 -4.74 -2.36
C GLU A 22 -16.56 -3.94 -3.33
N ALA A 23 -16.04 -4.64 -4.33
CA ALA A 23 -15.32 -3.97 -5.42
C ALA A 23 -16.27 -3.10 -6.23
N GLY A 24 -15.77 -2.01 -6.83
CA GLY A 24 -16.56 -1.23 -7.78
C GLY A 24 -17.17 -2.12 -8.88
N ALA A 25 -18.39 -1.83 -9.27
CA ALA A 25 -19.14 -2.63 -10.22
C ALA A 25 -18.34 -2.92 -11.51
N ALA A 26 -18.25 -4.18 -11.89
CA ALA A 26 -17.74 -4.56 -13.20
C ALA A 26 -18.87 -4.40 -14.23
N PRO A 27 -18.56 -3.97 -15.48
CA PRO A 27 -19.54 -3.95 -16.56
C PRO A 27 -20.12 -5.36 -16.75
N LYS A 28 -21.43 -5.46 -16.93
CA LYS A 28 -22.06 -6.73 -17.30
C LYS A 28 -21.71 -7.06 -18.75
N ALA A 29 -21.60 -8.37 -19.08
CA ALA A 29 -21.22 -8.82 -20.42
C ALA A 29 -22.11 -8.26 -21.55
N GLU A 30 -23.35 -7.86 -21.22
CA GLU A 30 -24.34 -7.32 -22.15
C GLU A 30 -24.21 -5.80 -22.34
N GLU A 31 -23.45 -5.11 -21.48
CA GLU A 31 -23.28 -3.66 -21.50
C GLU A 31 -22.10 -3.30 -22.41
N GLN A 32 -22.40 -2.84 -23.62
CA GLN A 32 -21.39 -2.34 -24.56
C GLN A 32 -21.05 -0.87 -24.26
N ASN A 33 -19.76 -0.52 -24.38
CA ASN A 33 -19.23 0.85 -24.21
C ASN A 33 -19.31 1.44 -22.79
N VAL A 34 -19.30 0.62 -21.75
CA VAL A 34 -19.21 1.11 -20.37
C VAL A 34 -17.79 1.55 -20.04
N ILE A 35 -17.62 2.78 -19.59
CA ILE A 35 -16.34 3.28 -19.05
C ILE A 35 -16.31 3.01 -17.55
N LYS A 36 -15.46 2.08 -17.13
CA LYS A 36 -15.26 1.74 -15.72
C LYS A 36 -14.28 2.73 -15.07
N LEU A 37 -14.77 3.51 -14.08
CA LEU A 37 -13.97 4.49 -13.33
C LEU A 37 -13.78 4.11 -11.85
N SER A 38 -14.28 2.96 -11.42
CA SER A 38 -14.45 2.61 -10.01
C SER A 38 -13.20 2.12 -9.30
N SER A 39 -12.11 1.80 -10.01
CA SER A 39 -10.90 1.20 -9.41
C SER A 39 -9.63 2.05 -9.60
N ASN A 40 -9.77 3.25 -10.16
CA ASN A 40 -8.64 4.15 -10.46
C ASN A 40 -7.54 3.43 -11.27
N GLU A 41 -7.96 2.60 -12.23
CA GLU A 41 -7.05 1.92 -13.15
C GLU A 41 -6.41 2.95 -14.10
N ASN A 42 -5.17 2.72 -14.54
CA ASN A 42 -4.52 3.57 -15.53
C ASN A 42 -5.23 3.38 -16.89
N PRO A 43 -5.85 4.42 -17.48
CA PRO A 43 -6.59 4.27 -18.74
C PRO A 43 -5.69 3.96 -19.94
N TYR A 44 -4.37 4.20 -19.84
CA TYR A 44 -3.39 3.91 -20.89
C TYR A 44 -2.83 2.49 -20.81
N GLY A 45 -3.19 1.72 -19.76
CA GLY A 45 -2.66 0.37 -19.52
C GLY A 45 -1.20 0.37 -19.06
N PRO A 46 -0.48 -0.75 -19.20
CA PRO A 46 0.95 -0.84 -18.91
C PRO A 46 1.82 -0.32 -20.05
N SER A 47 3.06 0.06 -19.75
CA SER A 47 4.02 0.46 -20.76
C SER A 47 4.36 -0.70 -21.72
N ARG A 48 4.80 -0.37 -22.93
CA ARG A 48 5.23 -1.38 -23.91
C ARG A 48 6.37 -2.24 -23.39
N LYS A 49 7.33 -1.63 -22.67
CA LYS A 49 8.45 -2.38 -22.04
C LYS A 49 7.94 -3.42 -21.02
N SER A 50 6.91 -3.09 -20.25
CA SER A 50 6.30 -4.04 -19.31
C SER A 50 5.61 -5.20 -20.01
N ILE A 51 4.85 -4.92 -21.09
CA ILE A 51 4.20 -5.96 -21.91
C ILE A 51 5.24 -6.91 -22.52
N ASP A 52 6.31 -6.36 -23.10
CA ASP A 52 7.38 -7.15 -23.69
C ASP A 52 8.11 -8.01 -22.65
N ALA A 53 8.30 -7.49 -21.42
CA ALA A 53 8.87 -8.26 -20.33
C ALA A 53 7.96 -9.44 -19.91
N ILE A 54 6.66 -9.22 -19.77
CA ILE A 54 5.68 -10.28 -19.48
C ILE A 54 5.75 -11.36 -20.55
N THR A 55 5.75 -10.96 -21.82
CA THR A 55 5.78 -11.88 -22.96
C THR A 55 7.05 -12.74 -22.97
N ARG A 56 8.21 -12.14 -22.71
CA ARG A 56 9.49 -12.88 -22.66
C ARG A 56 9.53 -13.92 -21.55
N HIS A 57 8.96 -13.61 -20.38
CA HIS A 57 8.98 -14.51 -19.22
C HIS A 57 7.77 -15.42 -19.10
N ALA A 58 6.80 -15.35 -20.03
CA ALA A 58 5.57 -16.15 -19.96
C ALA A 58 5.83 -17.66 -19.98
N ALA A 59 6.89 -18.12 -20.64
CA ALA A 59 7.26 -19.55 -20.69
C ALA A 59 7.96 -20.03 -19.40
N GLU A 60 8.37 -19.13 -18.50
CA GLU A 60 9.12 -19.44 -17.27
C GLU A 60 8.23 -19.60 -16.03
N VAL A 61 6.89 -19.49 -16.19
CA VAL A 61 5.93 -19.53 -15.06
C VAL A 61 5.90 -20.85 -14.29
N HIS A 62 6.54 -21.90 -14.80
CA HIS A 62 6.72 -23.17 -14.10
C HIS A 62 7.88 -23.13 -13.09
N LEU A 63 8.69 -22.07 -13.07
CA LEU A 63 9.80 -21.87 -12.14
C LEU A 63 9.38 -20.94 -11.00
N TYR A 64 9.84 -21.25 -9.78
CA TYR A 64 9.66 -20.31 -8.67
C TYR A 64 10.49 -19.03 -8.88
N PRO A 65 9.93 -17.87 -8.52
CA PRO A 65 10.64 -16.59 -8.61
C PRO A 65 11.73 -16.46 -7.52
N SER A 66 12.51 -15.39 -7.63
CA SER A 66 13.46 -15.00 -6.58
C SER A 66 12.76 -14.71 -5.25
N THR A 67 13.25 -15.28 -4.16
CA THR A 67 12.69 -15.08 -2.81
C THR A 67 12.99 -13.71 -2.21
N ASN A 68 14.09 -13.07 -2.60
CA ASN A 68 14.55 -11.80 -2.01
C ASN A 68 14.22 -10.57 -2.88
N HIS A 69 13.71 -10.79 -4.09
CA HIS A 69 13.34 -9.75 -5.08
C HIS A 69 14.47 -8.73 -5.34
N LEU A 70 15.73 -9.18 -5.31
CA LEU A 70 16.91 -8.30 -5.29
C LEU A 70 16.93 -7.36 -6.50
N ASP A 71 16.68 -7.88 -7.71
CA ASP A 71 16.73 -7.09 -8.93
C ASP A 71 15.70 -5.95 -8.91
N LEU A 72 14.47 -6.24 -8.45
CA LEU A 72 13.43 -5.23 -8.33
C LEU A 72 13.76 -4.21 -7.23
N ARG A 73 14.26 -4.65 -6.08
CA ARG A 73 14.66 -3.74 -4.99
C ARG A 73 15.77 -2.80 -5.43
N GLN A 74 16.77 -3.30 -6.16
CA GLN A 74 17.85 -2.50 -6.73
C GLN A 74 17.34 -1.51 -7.81
N ALA A 75 16.40 -1.93 -8.65
CA ALA A 75 15.79 -1.04 -9.64
C ALA A 75 15.00 0.08 -8.97
N ILE A 76 14.21 -0.22 -7.93
CA ILE A 76 13.49 0.77 -7.12
C ILE A 76 14.50 1.73 -6.44
N ALA A 77 15.53 1.18 -5.80
CA ALA A 77 16.56 1.97 -5.14
C ALA A 77 17.24 2.94 -6.12
N THR A 78 17.63 2.47 -7.30
CA THR A 78 18.24 3.29 -8.35
C THR A 78 17.27 4.38 -8.84
N ARG A 79 16.00 4.02 -9.08
CA ARG A 79 14.99 4.96 -9.63
C ARG A 79 14.66 6.10 -8.67
N PHE A 80 14.64 5.84 -7.36
CA PHE A 80 14.18 6.78 -6.34
C PHE A 80 15.29 7.27 -5.40
N GLY A 81 16.55 6.89 -5.62
CA GLY A 81 17.68 7.30 -4.77
C GLY A 81 17.61 6.68 -3.36
N LEU A 82 17.14 5.44 -3.22
CA LEU A 82 16.91 4.77 -1.96
C LEU A 82 17.96 3.68 -1.68
N ASN A 83 17.94 3.13 -0.44
CA ASN A 83 18.74 1.96 -0.09
C ASN A 83 17.91 0.68 -0.34
N ASP A 84 18.40 -0.23 -1.19
CA ASP A 84 17.73 -1.48 -1.53
C ASP A 84 17.48 -2.38 -0.31
N LYS A 85 18.30 -2.30 0.74
CA LYS A 85 18.15 -3.07 1.98
C LYS A 85 16.96 -2.61 2.84
N ASN A 86 16.46 -1.41 2.56
CA ASN A 86 15.34 -0.78 3.23
C ASN A 86 14.02 -0.92 2.45
N ILE A 87 14.00 -1.78 1.42
CA ILE A 87 12.84 -2.03 0.55
C ILE A 87 12.30 -3.45 0.77
N ILE A 88 10.98 -3.56 0.86
CA ILE A 88 10.23 -4.82 0.80
C ILE A 88 9.24 -4.76 -0.36
N CYS A 89 9.08 -5.87 -1.09
CA CYS A 89 8.09 -5.98 -2.16
C CYS A 89 6.96 -6.94 -1.74
N GLY A 90 5.74 -6.61 -2.14
CA GLY A 90 4.53 -7.35 -1.77
C GLY A 90 3.49 -7.42 -2.89
N VAL A 91 2.46 -8.24 -2.68
CA VAL A 91 1.31 -8.44 -3.58
C VAL A 91 0.40 -7.19 -3.51
N GLY A 92 0.83 -6.10 -4.16
CA GLY A 92 0.30 -4.75 -3.95
C GLY A 92 0.82 -4.14 -2.65
N SER A 93 0.54 -2.85 -2.44
CA SER A 93 0.76 -2.20 -1.14
C SER A 93 -0.14 -2.78 -0.04
N ASP A 94 -1.27 -3.37 -0.42
CA ASP A 94 -2.25 -3.99 0.50
C ASP A 94 -1.62 -5.09 1.36
N GLU A 95 -0.80 -5.96 0.78
CA GLU A 95 -0.11 -7.02 1.52
C GLU A 95 0.86 -6.42 2.54
N ILE A 96 1.56 -5.35 2.18
CA ILE A 96 2.50 -4.67 3.08
C ILE A 96 1.75 -3.98 4.23
N ILE A 97 0.61 -3.35 3.96
CA ILE A 97 -0.29 -2.79 4.98
C ILE A 97 -0.72 -3.89 5.96
N SER A 98 -1.09 -5.06 5.43
CA SER A 98 -1.47 -6.21 6.26
C SER A 98 -0.30 -6.72 7.09
N PHE A 99 0.90 -6.81 6.51
CA PHE A 99 2.11 -7.20 7.26
C PHE A 99 2.43 -6.23 8.39
N LEU A 100 2.31 -4.93 8.16
CA LEU A 100 2.50 -3.93 9.22
C LEU A 100 1.52 -4.15 10.37
N CYS A 101 0.23 -4.37 10.07
CA CYS A 101 -0.76 -4.67 11.10
C CYS A 101 -0.44 -5.98 11.84
N TYR A 102 -0.09 -7.06 11.13
CA TYR A 102 0.20 -8.36 11.76
C TYR A 102 1.48 -8.35 12.59
N ALA A 103 2.47 -7.53 12.23
CA ALA A 103 3.75 -7.48 12.91
C ALA A 103 3.75 -6.54 14.12
N PHE A 104 2.98 -5.44 14.07
CA PHE A 104 3.11 -4.35 15.04
C PHE A 104 1.83 -4.04 15.82
N ALA A 105 0.69 -4.67 15.49
CA ALA A 105 -0.58 -4.46 16.19
C ALA A 105 -1.28 -5.77 16.49
N GLY A 106 -2.05 -5.79 17.58
CA GLY A 106 -2.80 -6.96 18.02
C GLY A 106 -3.90 -6.60 19.02
N PRO A 107 -4.47 -7.60 19.74
CA PRO A 107 -5.49 -7.37 20.75
C PRO A 107 -5.04 -6.37 21.81
N GLY A 108 -5.84 -5.31 22.02
CA GLY A 108 -5.54 -4.22 22.93
C GLY A 108 -4.81 -3.03 22.33
N ASP A 109 -4.21 -3.18 21.15
CA ASP A 109 -3.57 -2.10 20.41
C ASP A 109 -4.56 -1.31 19.56
N GLU A 110 -4.18 -0.08 19.19
CA GLU A 110 -4.96 0.83 18.37
C GLU A 110 -4.22 1.15 17.07
N VAL A 111 -4.99 1.16 15.95
CA VAL A 111 -4.53 1.54 14.61
C VAL A 111 -5.36 2.73 14.15
N ILE A 112 -4.73 3.89 14.02
CA ILE A 112 -5.38 5.12 13.59
C ILE A 112 -5.41 5.18 12.05
N HIS A 113 -6.53 5.65 11.50
CA HIS A 113 -6.69 5.99 10.10
C HIS A 113 -7.65 7.17 9.94
N THR A 114 -7.56 7.90 8.82
CA THR A 114 -8.45 9.01 8.52
C THR A 114 -9.85 8.52 8.12
N GLU A 115 -10.84 9.39 8.22
CA GLU A 115 -12.24 9.08 7.94
C GLU A 115 -12.46 8.53 6.53
N HIS A 116 -11.89 9.20 5.52
CA HIS A 116 -11.96 8.77 4.12
C HIS A 116 -10.67 8.04 3.68
N GLY A 117 -10.00 7.38 4.61
CA GLY A 117 -8.83 6.56 4.30
C GLY A 117 -9.18 5.27 3.54
N PHE A 118 -8.17 4.65 2.95
CA PHE A 118 -8.33 3.40 2.22
C PHE A 118 -8.86 2.28 3.13
N ALA A 119 -9.90 1.57 2.67
CA ALA A 119 -10.62 0.58 3.50
C ALA A 119 -9.72 -0.51 4.10
N MET A 120 -8.60 -0.82 3.43
CA MET A 120 -7.67 -1.86 3.90
C MET A 120 -6.99 -1.52 5.22
N TYR A 121 -6.88 -0.24 5.62
CA TYR A 121 -6.34 0.11 6.93
C TYR A 121 -7.19 -0.45 8.06
N LYS A 122 -8.50 -0.20 8.00
CA LYS A 122 -9.47 -0.74 8.96
C LYS A 122 -9.54 -2.27 8.90
N ILE A 123 -9.60 -2.83 7.71
CA ILE A 123 -9.70 -4.28 7.49
C ILE A 123 -8.48 -5.00 8.07
N SER A 124 -7.27 -4.53 7.76
CA SER A 124 -6.03 -5.13 8.25
C SER A 124 -5.87 -4.99 9.77
N ALA A 125 -6.29 -3.86 10.35
CA ALA A 125 -6.31 -3.67 11.80
C ALA A 125 -7.22 -4.71 12.48
N LEU A 126 -8.46 -4.87 12.01
CA LEU A 126 -9.40 -5.85 12.52
C LEU A 126 -8.89 -7.28 12.35
N ALA A 127 -8.31 -7.61 11.20
CA ALA A 127 -7.73 -8.92 10.92
C ALA A 127 -6.55 -9.27 11.84
N ALA A 128 -5.80 -8.26 12.27
CA ALA A 128 -4.76 -8.41 13.30
C ALA A 128 -5.33 -8.55 14.72
N GLY A 129 -6.61 -8.24 14.93
CA GLY A 129 -7.27 -8.20 16.25
C GLY A 129 -7.10 -6.86 16.97
N ALA A 130 -6.54 -5.85 16.31
CA ALA A 130 -6.38 -4.51 16.84
C ALA A 130 -7.66 -3.68 16.66
N LYS A 131 -7.79 -2.62 17.46
CA LYS A 131 -8.90 -1.68 17.38
C LYS A 131 -8.60 -0.59 16.33
N PRO A 132 -9.37 -0.49 15.23
CA PRO A 132 -9.27 0.65 14.33
C PRO A 132 -9.83 1.90 15.01
N VAL A 133 -9.11 3.00 14.91
CA VAL A 133 -9.50 4.32 15.43
C VAL A 133 -9.64 5.25 14.23
N LYS A 134 -10.88 5.56 13.86
CA LYS A 134 -11.18 6.50 12.80
C LYS A 134 -11.05 7.93 13.33
N VAL A 135 -10.30 8.77 12.64
CA VAL A 135 -10.14 10.20 12.95
C VAL A 135 -10.82 11.03 11.86
N GLU A 136 -11.63 11.98 12.28
CA GLU A 136 -12.31 12.91 11.38
C GLU A 136 -11.32 13.79 10.63
N GLU A 137 -11.72 14.20 9.43
CA GLU A 137 -10.95 15.07 8.55
C GLU A 137 -11.52 16.50 8.58
N LYS A 138 -10.66 17.48 8.32
CA LYS A 138 -11.09 18.87 8.19
C LYS A 138 -11.20 19.24 6.71
N ASN A 139 -12.42 19.47 6.23
CA ASN A 139 -12.67 19.75 4.80
C ASN A 139 -12.09 18.65 3.88
N ARG A 140 -12.16 17.39 4.28
CA ARG A 140 -11.58 16.21 3.60
C ARG A 140 -10.06 16.17 3.53
N TYR A 141 -9.36 17.05 4.25
CA TYR A 141 -7.91 16.97 4.45
C TYR A 141 -7.63 16.25 5.76
N THR A 142 -6.56 15.49 5.76
CA THR A 142 -6.00 14.89 6.98
C THR A 142 -5.81 15.98 8.04
N ASP A 143 -6.44 15.83 9.21
CA ASP A 143 -6.30 16.73 10.35
C ASP A 143 -5.23 16.17 11.32
N VAL A 144 -4.04 16.74 11.25
CA VAL A 144 -2.90 16.32 12.07
C VAL A 144 -3.16 16.52 13.55
N ASP A 145 -3.83 17.62 13.95
CA ASP A 145 -4.17 17.88 15.35
C ASP A 145 -5.14 16.84 15.90
N ALA A 146 -6.14 16.46 15.09
CA ALA A 146 -7.09 15.42 15.46
C ALA A 146 -6.41 14.03 15.59
N ILE A 147 -5.46 13.70 14.70
CA ILE A 147 -4.68 12.46 14.79
C ILE A 147 -3.82 12.47 16.06
N LEU A 148 -3.07 13.53 16.32
CA LEU A 148 -2.22 13.64 17.51
C LEU A 148 -3.03 13.55 18.80
N LYS A 149 -4.20 14.17 18.83
CA LYS A 149 -5.13 14.09 19.97
C LYS A 149 -5.70 12.68 20.17
N ALA A 150 -5.88 11.91 19.10
CA ALA A 150 -6.37 10.53 19.16
C ALA A 150 -5.30 9.53 19.59
N CYS A 151 -4.02 9.88 19.54
CA CYS A 151 -2.93 9.01 19.95
C CYS A 151 -2.99 8.67 21.43
N THR A 152 -2.78 7.40 21.75
CA THR A 152 -2.68 6.88 23.13
C THR A 152 -1.41 6.03 23.28
N LYS A 153 -1.13 5.54 24.48
CA LYS A 153 -0.05 4.56 24.72
C LYS A 153 -0.28 3.21 24.00
N ARG A 154 -1.50 2.95 23.51
CA ARG A 154 -1.85 1.75 22.75
C ARG A 154 -1.74 1.94 21.25
N THR A 155 -1.57 3.16 20.75
CA THR A 155 -1.42 3.44 19.33
C THR A 155 -0.12 2.84 18.82
N ARG A 156 -0.23 1.93 17.83
CA ARG A 156 0.90 1.23 17.21
C ARG A 156 1.15 1.64 15.77
N LEU A 157 0.08 1.94 15.05
CA LEU A 157 0.16 2.31 13.63
C LEU A 157 -0.76 3.50 13.38
N ILE A 158 -0.31 4.39 12.52
CA ILE A 158 -1.11 5.48 11.95
C ILE A 158 -0.97 5.40 10.44
N PHE A 159 -2.07 5.25 9.72
CA PHE A 159 -2.10 5.26 8.27
C PHE A 159 -2.66 6.58 7.75
N ILE A 160 -1.90 7.24 6.89
CA ILE A 160 -2.38 8.36 6.09
C ILE A 160 -2.01 8.14 4.63
N ALA A 161 -2.96 8.32 3.71
CA ALA A 161 -2.68 8.35 2.29
C ALA A 161 -2.36 9.79 1.85
N ASN A 162 -1.26 9.95 1.12
CA ASN A 162 -0.82 11.27 0.67
C ASN A 162 -0.17 11.18 -0.72
N PRO A 163 -0.89 11.56 -1.80
CA PRO A 163 -2.29 12.04 -1.88
C PRO A 163 -3.32 11.01 -1.43
N ASN A 164 -4.44 11.49 -0.87
CA ASN A 164 -5.50 10.64 -0.35
C ASN A 164 -6.46 10.12 -1.44
N ASN A 165 -6.94 8.91 -1.27
CA ASN A 165 -8.03 8.30 -2.02
C ASN A 165 -9.21 8.05 -1.05
N PRO A 166 -10.41 8.58 -1.32
CA PRO A 166 -10.90 9.12 -2.61
C PRO A 166 -10.85 10.65 -2.74
N THR A 167 -10.38 11.38 -1.74
CA THR A 167 -10.57 12.84 -1.66
C THR A 167 -9.65 13.64 -2.57
N SER A 168 -8.57 13.04 -3.08
CA SER A 168 -7.49 13.68 -3.86
C SER A 168 -6.78 14.82 -3.11
N THR A 169 -7.04 14.96 -1.81
CA THR A 169 -6.40 15.97 -0.96
C THR A 169 -5.01 15.51 -0.53
N MET A 170 -4.17 16.48 -0.20
CA MET A 170 -2.79 16.23 0.22
C MET A 170 -2.41 17.23 1.31
N ILE A 171 -1.74 16.76 2.36
CA ILE A 171 -1.06 17.63 3.33
C ILE A 171 0.38 17.84 2.88
N ASP A 172 0.93 18.98 3.23
CA ASP A 172 2.30 19.35 2.88
C ASP A 172 3.36 18.63 3.75
N ALA A 173 4.63 18.81 3.36
CA ALA A 173 5.75 18.17 4.05
C ALA A 173 5.88 18.63 5.50
N TYR A 174 5.52 19.89 5.81
CA TYR A 174 5.58 20.43 7.17
C TYR A 174 4.57 19.71 8.07
N GLU A 175 3.33 19.50 7.61
CA GLU A 175 2.30 18.79 8.37
C GLU A 175 2.65 17.29 8.54
N VAL A 176 3.25 16.66 7.52
CA VAL A 176 3.76 15.29 7.64
C VAL A 176 4.88 15.20 8.68
N GLN A 177 5.82 16.15 8.67
CA GLN A 177 6.89 16.25 9.67
C GLN A 177 6.32 16.46 11.07
N ARG A 178 5.38 17.40 11.22
CA ARG A 178 4.73 17.70 12.51
C ARG A 178 4.00 16.48 13.08
N LEU A 179 3.35 15.70 12.21
CA LEU A 179 2.74 14.44 12.63
C LEU A 179 3.78 13.44 13.12
N ALA A 180 4.86 13.26 12.36
CA ALA A 180 5.94 12.34 12.72
C ALA A 180 6.65 12.73 14.03
N ASP A 181 6.73 14.04 14.31
CA ASP A 181 7.32 14.57 15.57
C ASP A 181 6.42 14.33 16.78
N GLY A 182 5.10 14.34 16.57
CA GLY A 182 4.13 14.32 17.68
C GLY A 182 3.59 12.93 18.04
N ILE A 183 3.85 11.89 17.23
CA ILE A 183 3.37 10.53 17.53
C ILE A 183 4.20 9.85 18.61
N PRO A 184 3.64 8.85 19.35
CA PRO A 184 4.42 8.05 20.30
C PRO A 184 5.61 7.36 19.63
N GLU A 185 6.76 7.29 20.30
CA GLU A 185 7.98 6.62 19.80
C GLU A 185 7.74 5.14 19.42
N THR A 186 6.78 4.49 20.07
CA THR A 186 6.39 3.08 19.80
C THR A 186 5.40 2.95 18.66
N CYS A 187 5.01 4.04 18.01
CA CYS A 187 4.05 4.07 16.89
C CYS A 187 4.78 4.24 15.57
N ILE A 188 4.36 3.51 14.55
CA ILE A 188 4.85 3.69 13.17
C ILE A 188 3.85 4.55 12.40
N LEU A 189 4.33 5.66 11.83
CA LEU A 189 3.59 6.44 10.83
C LEU A 189 3.77 5.78 9.46
N VAL A 190 2.68 5.37 8.84
CA VAL A 190 2.66 4.78 7.49
C VAL A 190 2.12 5.80 6.49
N LEU A 191 2.98 6.25 5.59
CA LEU A 191 2.67 7.15 4.49
C LEU A 191 2.30 6.31 3.26
N ASP A 192 1.03 6.21 2.94
CA ASP A 192 0.59 5.50 1.73
C ASP A 192 0.68 6.41 0.52
N GLY A 193 1.74 6.20 -0.26
CA GLY A 193 2.04 6.93 -1.47
C GLY A 193 1.53 6.23 -2.74
N ALA A 194 0.37 5.56 -2.71
CA ALA A 194 -0.18 4.87 -3.88
C ALA A 194 -0.34 5.78 -5.12
N TYR A 195 -0.46 7.09 -4.90
CA TYR A 195 -0.61 8.11 -5.95
C TYR A 195 0.58 9.09 -6.01
N ALA A 196 1.68 8.81 -5.31
CA ALA A 196 2.81 9.74 -5.22
C ALA A 196 3.45 10.06 -6.58
N GLU A 197 3.47 9.12 -7.54
CA GLU A 197 4.03 9.33 -8.87
C GLU A 197 3.26 10.36 -9.71
N TYR A 198 2.01 10.67 -9.36
CA TYR A 198 1.21 11.72 -10.02
C TYR A 198 1.60 13.13 -9.58
N VAL A 199 2.29 13.28 -8.44
CA VAL A 199 2.70 14.58 -7.91
C VAL A 199 4.14 14.87 -8.32
N PRO A 200 4.40 15.92 -9.13
CA PRO A 200 5.76 16.29 -9.51
C PRO A 200 6.63 16.60 -8.27
N ASN A 201 7.87 16.12 -8.29
CA ASN A 201 8.88 16.39 -7.24
C ASN A 201 8.48 15.94 -5.82
N PHE A 202 7.54 15.02 -5.70
CA PHE A 202 7.14 14.46 -4.43
C PHE A 202 7.80 13.09 -4.20
N ASP A 203 8.53 12.95 -3.10
CA ASP A 203 9.26 11.73 -2.76
C ASP A 203 8.43 10.69 -1.99
N GLY A 204 7.16 11.02 -1.65
CA GLY A 204 6.28 10.16 -0.86
C GLY A 204 6.64 10.06 0.62
N GLY A 205 7.55 10.92 1.11
CA GLY A 205 8.06 10.91 2.47
C GLY A 205 9.36 10.12 2.64
N ALA A 206 10.05 9.77 1.55
CA ALA A 206 11.29 9.00 1.61
C ALA A 206 12.39 9.72 2.40
N SER A 207 12.54 11.05 2.25
CA SER A 207 13.49 11.87 3.00
C SER A 207 13.26 11.78 4.52
N LEU A 208 12.01 11.78 4.96
CA LEU A 208 11.68 11.66 6.38
C LEU A 208 12.10 10.30 6.98
N ILE A 209 12.05 9.23 6.18
CA ILE A 209 12.45 7.88 6.60
C ILE A 209 13.96 7.77 6.82
N HIS A 210 14.76 8.58 6.13
CA HIS A 210 16.22 8.61 6.37
C HIS A 210 16.58 9.13 7.77
N GLU A 211 15.71 9.91 8.38
CA GLU A 211 15.93 10.56 9.67
C GLU A 211 15.22 9.82 10.83
N ARG A 212 14.29 8.89 10.52
CA ARG A 212 13.38 8.29 11.50
C ARG A 212 13.13 6.81 11.27
N ASP A 213 13.32 6.03 12.32
CA ASP A 213 13.07 4.58 12.29
C ASP A 213 11.58 4.20 12.36
N ASN A 214 10.73 5.12 12.80
CA ASN A 214 9.30 4.92 13.01
C ASN A 214 8.42 5.54 11.90
N VAL A 215 8.98 5.82 10.74
CA VAL A 215 8.23 6.20 9.53
C VAL A 215 8.41 5.14 8.46
N PHE A 216 7.33 4.80 7.79
CA PHE A 216 7.29 3.80 6.73
C PHE A 216 6.48 4.32 5.55
N MET A 217 6.90 4.06 4.32
CA MET A 217 6.18 4.46 3.11
C MET A 217 5.75 3.22 2.33
N THR A 218 4.53 3.23 1.78
CA THR A 218 4.07 2.25 0.79
C THR A 218 3.90 2.88 -0.58
N ARG A 219 4.17 2.10 -1.64
CA ARG A 219 3.99 2.48 -3.04
C ARG A 219 3.43 1.29 -3.82
N THR A 220 2.82 1.56 -4.97
CA THR A 220 2.22 0.52 -5.80
C THR A 220 2.54 0.70 -7.28
N PHE A 221 2.62 -0.41 -8.01
CA PHE A 221 2.66 -0.41 -9.47
C PHE A 221 1.26 -0.44 -10.10
N SER A 222 0.21 -0.51 -9.28
CA SER A 222 -1.17 -0.66 -9.75
C SER A 222 -1.73 0.59 -10.44
N LYS A 223 -1.22 1.79 -10.11
CA LYS A 223 -1.78 3.08 -10.54
C LYS A 223 -0.97 3.65 -11.73
N MET A 224 0.02 4.48 -11.49
CA MET A 224 0.81 5.13 -12.53
C MET A 224 1.39 4.16 -13.56
N TYR A 225 1.84 2.98 -13.12
CA TYR A 225 2.49 2.00 -14.00
C TYR A 225 1.52 1.05 -14.74
N GLY A 226 0.21 1.12 -14.46
CA GLY A 226 -0.80 0.30 -15.13
C GLY A 226 -0.71 -1.21 -14.87
N LEU A 227 -0.07 -1.63 -13.77
CA LEU A 227 0.15 -3.05 -13.45
C LEU A 227 -0.82 -3.60 -12.38
N GLY A 228 -2.02 -3.01 -12.27
CA GLY A 228 -3.02 -3.40 -11.26
C GLY A 228 -3.35 -4.89 -11.24
N GLY A 229 -3.43 -5.52 -12.40
CA GLY A 229 -3.72 -6.96 -12.54
C GLY A 229 -2.57 -7.88 -12.11
N LEU A 230 -1.33 -7.39 -12.06
CA LEU A 230 -0.16 -8.17 -11.62
C LEU A 230 0.05 -8.17 -10.11
N ARG A 231 -0.71 -7.38 -9.39
CA ARG A 231 -0.65 -7.32 -7.92
C ARG A 231 0.77 -7.12 -7.39
N ILE A 232 1.39 -5.98 -7.64
CA ILE A 232 2.74 -5.69 -7.17
C ILE A 232 2.84 -4.28 -6.59
N GLY A 233 3.50 -4.18 -5.43
CA GLY A 233 3.79 -2.96 -4.70
C GLY A 233 5.05 -3.11 -3.89
N TRP A 234 5.44 -2.06 -3.21
CA TRP A 234 6.63 -2.03 -2.38
C TRP A 234 6.47 -1.08 -1.19
N GLY A 235 7.28 -1.30 -0.17
CA GLY A 235 7.40 -0.43 0.99
C GLY A 235 8.85 -0.07 1.27
N TYR A 236 9.04 1.07 1.92
CA TYR A 236 10.34 1.60 2.33
C TYR A 236 10.28 2.04 3.79
N GLY A 237 11.25 1.62 4.58
CA GLY A 237 11.32 1.94 6.00
C GLY A 237 12.69 1.61 6.59
N SER A 238 12.85 1.74 7.90
CA SER A 238 14.09 1.37 8.56
C SER A 238 14.39 -0.12 8.35
N LYS A 239 15.68 -0.46 8.29
CA LYS A 239 16.11 -1.86 8.12
C LYS A 239 15.50 -2.78 9.18
N HIS A 240 15.33 -2.29 10.41
CA HIS A 240 14.70 -3.03 11.50
C HIS A 240 13.26 -3.44 11.16
N VAL A 241 12.44 -2.49 10.69
CA VAL A 241 11.06 -2.77 10.26
C VAL A 241 11.05 -3.76 9.08
N ILE A 242 11.89 -3.54 8.07
CA ILE A 242 12.00 -4.42 6.90
C ILE A 242 12.37 -5.86 7.29
N ASP A 243 13.32 -6.04 8.21
CA ASP A 243 13.73 -7.38 8.69
C ASP A 243 12.58 -8.09 9.42
N ILE A 244 11.76 -7.36 10.17
CA ILE A 244 10.57 -7.91 10.84
C ILE A 244 9.53 -8.36 9.80
N LEU A 245 9.20 -7.50 8.83
CA LEU A 245 8.22 -7.83 7.80
C LEU A 245 8.66 -9.02 6.93
N ASN A 246 9.95 -9.15 6.64
CA ASN A 246 10.48 -10.31 5.91
C ASN A 246 10.34 -11.64 6.65
N ARG A 247 10.14 -11.65 7.98
CA ARG A 247 9.89 -12.88 8.76
C ARG A 247 8.50 -13.46 8.54
N ILE A 248 7.53 -12.61 8.17
CA ILE A 248 6.13 -13.02 7.96
C ILE A 248 5.75 -13.07 6.48
N ARG A 249 6.55 -12.47 5.62
CA ARG A 249 6.35 -12.51 4.17
C ARG A 249 6.54 -13.92 3.63
N GLY A 250 5.59 -14.38 2.78
CA GLY A 250 5.74 -15.63 2.05
C GLY A 250 7.02 -15.63 1.17
N PRO A 251 7.76 -16.75 1.10
CA PRO A 251 9.04 -16.78 0.38
C PRO A 251 8.92 -16.51 -1.13
N PHE A 252 7.79 -16.83 -1.74
CA PHE A 252 7.52 -16.68 -3.18
C PHE A 252 6.23 -15.86 -3.40
N ASN A 253 6.03 -14.80 -2.63
CA ASN A 253 4.78 -14.04 -2.67
C ASN A 253 4.54 -13.29 -3.99
N LEU A 254 5.57 -12.97 -4.77
CA LEU A 254 5.45 -12.32 -6.07
C LEU A 254 5.73 -13.29 -7.22
N SER A 255 4.96 -13.19 -8.30
CA SER A 255 5.16 -14.00 -9.50
C SER A 255 6.35 -13.49 -10.34
N THR A 256 6.96 -14.38 -11.14
CA THR A 256 8.00 -14.03 -12.11
C THR A 256 7.55 -12.91 -13.05
N LEU A 257 6.29 -12.97 -13.54
CA LEU A 257 5.74 -11.95 -14.45
C LEU A 257 5.59 -10.59 -13.78
N ALA A 258 5.15 -10.57 -12.52
CA ALA A 258 5.03 -9.32 -11.75
C ALA A 258 6.39 -8.66 -11.55
N LEU A 259 7.41 -9.44 -11.17
CA LEU A 259 8.77 -8.94 -10.97
C LEU A 259 9.38 -8.39 -12.28
N ALA A 260 9.24 -9.13 -13.40
CA ALA A 260 9.78 -8.73 -14.70
C ALA A 260 9.09 -7.44 -15.22
N ALA A 261 7.77 -7.37 -15.11
CA ALA A 261 6.99 -6.22 -15.55
C ALA A 261 7.32 -4.96 -14.72
N ALA A 262 7.38 -5.08 -13.40
CA ALA A 262 7.70 -3.95 -12.52
C ALA A 262 9.12 -3.42 -12.76
N ASN A 263 10.08 -4.32 -12.91
CA ASN A 263 11.47 -3.95 -13.26
C ASN A 263 11.52 -3.13 -14.55
N SER A 264 10.82 -3.59 -15.59
CA SER A 264 10.76 -2.89 -16.88
C SER A 264 10.01 -1.56 -16.79
N ALA A 265 8.93 -1.49 -16.01
CA ALA A 265 8.16 -0.27 -15.81
C ALA A 265 8.99 0.87 -15.22
N LEU A 266 9.89 0.58 -14.27
CA LEU A 266 10.77 1.58 -13.65
C LEU A 266 11.75 2.22 -14.63
N THR A 267 12.09 1.53 -15.73
CA THR A 267 13.00 2.04 -16.77
C THR A 267 12.29 2.88 -17.84
N ASP A 268 10.96 2.92 -17.84
CA ASP A 268 10.17 3.62 -18.86
C ASP A 268 9.70 5.00 -18.35
N VAL A 269 10.67 5.90 -18.17
CA VAL A 269 10.44 7.24 -17.62
C VAL A 269 9.49 8.05 -18.52
N ASP A 270 9.68 7.97 -19.85
CA ASP A 270 8.86 8.69 -20.82
C ASP A 270 7.38 8.28 -20.72
N TYR A 271 7.11 6.99 -20.46
CA TYR A 271 5.75 6.51 -20.25
C TYR A 271 5.14 7.08 -18.97
N VAL A 272 5.90 7.11 -17.86
CA VAL A 272 5.46 7.70 -16.59
C VAL A 272 5.17 9.19 -16.75
N ASP A 273 6.05 9.91 -17.42
CA ASP A 273 5.89 11.37 -17.66
C ASP A 273 4.68 11.64 -18.56
N LYS A 274 4.46 10.82 -19.59
CA LYS A 274 3.25 10.88 -20.41
C LYS A 274 2.00 10.71 -19.55
N CYS A 275 1.91 9.64 -18.77
CA CYS A 275 0.73 9.38 -17.91
C CYS A 275 0.49 10.50 -16.90
N ARG A 276 1.56 11.07 -16.34
CA ARG A 276 1.45 12.21 -15.41
C ARG A 276 0.91 13.44 -16.10
N ASN A 277 1.46 13.81 -17.26
CA ASN A 277 1.07 14.98 -18.01
C ASN A 277 -0.39 14.91 -18.51
N GLU A 278 -0.84 13.72 -18.90
CA GLU A 278 -2.23 13.49 -19.31
C GLU A 278 -3.22 13.53 -18.14
N ASN A 279 -2.74 13.38 -16.90
CA ASN A 279 -3.57 13.44 -15.69
C ASN A 279 -3.73 14.88 -15.14
N ILE A 280 -2.92 15.84 -15.59
CA ILE A 280 -2.98 17.25 -15.20
C ILE A 280 -4.06 17.99 -16.00
#